data_a57a9a3eb2c64c5318c8d6ea5630b0de
#
_entry.id   a57a9a3eb2c64c5318c8d6ea5630b0de
#
_cell.length_a   1.000
_cell.length_b   1.000
_cell.length_c   1.000
_cell.angle_alpha   90.00
_cell.angle_beta   90.00
_cell.angle_gamma   90.00
#
_symmetry.space_group_name_H-M   'P 1'
#
loop_
_entity.id
_entity.type
_entity.pdbx_description
1 polymer ?
#
loop_
_entity_poly.entity_id
_entity_poly.type
_entity_poly.pdbx_seq_one_letter_code
_entity_poly.pdbx_strand_id
1 'polypeptide(L)'
;MAEQALDKIFIRDLRMRCVLGIYQEERREKQDVDINIVLEADLSQACRTDRIEDTVDYKAVKKEVIAMVEESQFYLVERLAERIAEICLKPPEVERVSVRVAKPGALRFARTVEIEIQREKEST
;
A
#
# COMPACT_ATOMS: atom_id res chain seq x y z
N MET A 1 -10.35 25.63 14.02
CA MET A 1 -10.26 25.56 12.57
C MET A 1 -10.69 24.18 12.11
N ALA A 2 -11.52 24.12 11.10
CA ALA A 2 -11.87 22.84 10.53
C ALA A 2 -10.66 22.26 9.79
N GLU A 3 -10.43 20.98 9.96
CA GLU A 3 -9.42 20.29 9.17
C GLU A 3 -9.84 20.28 7.72
N GLN A 4 -8.90 20.50 6.83
CA GLN A 4 -9.16 20.40 5.41
C GLN A 4 -9.29 18.92 5.06
N ALA A 5 -10.37 18.58 4.37
CA ALA A 5 -10.56 17.20 3.91
C ALA A 5 -9.54 16.89 2.83
N LEU A 6 -8.93 15.70 2.93
CA LEU A 6 -7.99 15.22 1.93
C LEU A 6 -8.74 14.46 0.85
N ASP A 7 -8.20 14.54 -0.36
CA ASP A 7 -8.67 13.76 -1.48
C ASP A 7 -8.00 12.39 -1.44
N LYS A 8 -8.57 11.42 -2.15
CA LYS A 8 -8.09 10.04 -2.10
C LYS A 8 -7.78 9.51 -3.48
N ILE A 9 -6.67 8.80 -3.57
CA ILE A 9 -6.30 8.02 -4.75
C ILE A 9 -6.35 6.55 -4.36
N PHE A 10 -7.15 5.77 -5.07
CA PHE A 10 -7.30 4.34 -4.80
C PHE A 10 -6.49 3.54 -5.81
N ILE A 11 -5.59 2.70 -5.32
CA ILE A 11 -4.91 1.68 -6.12
C ILE A 11 -5.52 0.36 -5.69
N ARG A 12 -6.36 -0.21 -6.55
CA ARG A 12 -7.19 -1.38 -6.20
C ARG A 12 -6.70 -2.65 -6.85
N ASP A 13 -6.78 -3.72 -6.08
CA ASP A 13 -6.58 -5.09 -6.58
C ASP A 13 -5.23 -5.30 -7.25
N LEU A 14 -4.18 -4.78 -6.62
CA LEU A 14 -2.83 -5.01 -7.08
C LEU A 14 -2.43 -6.41 -6.61
N ARG A 15 -2.53 -7.37 -7.53
CA ARG A 15 -2.16 -8.75 -7.22
C ARG A 15 -0.71 -8.99 -7.55
N MET A 16 0.01 -9.55 -6.56
CA MET A 16 1.42 -9.82 -6.67
C MET A 16 1.75 -11.17 -6.06
N ARG A 17 2.98 -11.60 -6.25
CA ARG A 17 3.47 -12.84 -5.66
C ARG A 17 4.76 -12.55 -4.91
N CYS A 18 4.86 -13.10 -3.70
CA CYS A 18 6.07 -12.96 -2.89
C CYS A 18 6.16 -14.11 -1.90
N VAL A 19 7.34 -14.27 -1.32
CA VAL A 19 7.53 -15.21 -0.21
C VAL A 19 6.96 -14.53 1.03
N LEU A 20 5.98 -15.16 1.67
CA LEU A 20 5.32 -14.56 2.82
C LEU A 20 4.76 -15.69 3.71
N GLY A 21 5.14 -15.70 4.98
CA GLY A 21 4.60 -16.66 5.92
C GLY A 21 5.60 -17.09 6.96
N ILE A 22 5.09 -17.72 8.01
CA ILE A 22 5.87 -18.16 9.16
C ILE A 22 6.37 -19.60 8.95
N TYR A 23 5.52 -20.43 8.33
CA TYR A 23 5.79 -21.85 8.21
C TYR A 23 6.72 -22.14 7.04
N GLN A 24 7.52 -23.18 7.18
CA GLN A 24 8.54 -23.53 6.19
C GLN A 24 7.92 -23.80 4.81
N GLU A 25 6.74 -24.44 4.77
CA GLU A 25 6.06 -24.71 3.52
C GLU A 25 5.67 -23.43 2.78
N GLU A 26 5.29 -22.39 3.52
CA GLU A 26 4.91 -21.10 2.95
C GLU A 26 6.10 -20.38 2.32
N ARG A 27 7.30 -20.69 2.78
CA ARG A 27 8.51 -20.00 2.35
C ARG A 27 9.21 -20.67 1.16
N ARG A 28 8.71 -21.79 0.70
CA ARG A 28 9.30 -22.52 -0.42
C ARG A 28 8.95 -21.91 -1.77
N GLU A 29 7.79 -21.32 -1.87
CA GLU A 29 7.28 -20.77 -3.11
C GLU A 29 6.65 -19.40 -2.85
N LYS A 30 6.59 -18.61 -3.92
CA LYS A 30 5.87 -17.33 -3.87
C LYS A 30 4.37 -17.62 -3.78
N GLN A 31 3.68 -16.78 -3.03
CA GLN A 31 2.24 -16.86 -2.83
C GLN A 31 1.58 -15.59 -3.37
N ASP A 32 0.30 -15.72 -3.73
CA ASP A 32 -0.49 -14.57 -4.13
C ASP A 32 -0.78 -13.67 -2.94
N VAL A 33 -0.63 -12.39 -3.14
CA VAL A 33 -1.10 -11.38 -2.20
C VAL A 33 -1.90 -10.34 -2.99
N ASP A 34 -2.98 -9.86 -2.39
CA ASP A 34 -3.79 -8.80 -2.98
C ASP A 34 -3.58 -7.53 -2.15
N ILE A 35 -3.17 -6.47 -2.80
CA ILE A 35 -2.81 -5.23 -2.14
C ILE A 35 -3.75 -4.13 -2.61
N ASN A 36 -4.30 -3.39 -1.66
CA ASN A 36 -5.15 -2.23 -1.93
C ASN A 36 -4.60 -1.06 -1.14
N ILE A 37 -4.45 0.07 -1.80
CA ILE A 37 -3.82 1.25 -1.23
C ILE A 37 -4.74 2.45 -1.44
N VAL A 38 -4.89 3.26 -0.40
CA VAL A 38 -5.54 4.57 -0.51
C VAL A 38 -4.53 5.62 -0.11
N LEU A 39 -4.16 6.47 -1.05
CA LEU A 39 -3.28 7.60 -0.81
C LEU A 39 -4.16 8.83 -0.55
N GLU A 40 -3.93 9.53 0.56
CA GLU A 40 -4.69 10.72 0.90
C GLU A 40 -3.78 11.94 0.76
N ALA A 41 -4.22 12.89 -0.04
CA ALA A 41 -3.45 14.08 -0.38
C ALA A 41 -4.39 15.21 -0.74
N ASP A 42 -3.90 16.44 -0.66
CA ASP A 42 -4.65 17.57 -1.17
C ASP A 42 -4.37 17.69 -2.67
N LEU A 43 -5.35 17.34 -3.49
CA LEU A 43 -5.23 17.36 -4.94
C LEU A 43 -5.84 18.64 -5.56
N SER A 44 -6.20 19.63 -4.73
CA SER A 44 -6.92 20.80 -5.23
C SER A 44 -6.13 21.58 -6.27
N GLN A 45 -4.81 21.69 -6.10
CA GLN A 45 -3.99 22.41 -7.07
C GLN A 45 -3.95 21.68 -8.41
N ALA A 46 -3.74 20.36 -8.38
CA ALA A 46 -3.74 19.56 -9.61
C ALA A 46 -5.10 19.64 -10.32
N CYS A 47 -6.18 19.69 -9.56
CA CYS A 47 -7.52 19.83 -10.13
C CYS A 47 -7.69 21.16 -10.87
N ARG A 48 -6.95 22.19 -10.49
CA ARG A 48 -7.02 23.49 -11.16
C ARG A 48 -6.05 23.62 -12.32
N THR A 49 -4.84 23.08 -12.17
CA THR A 49 -3.73 23.36 -13.10
C THR A 49 -3.59 22.32 -14.20
N ASP A 50 -4.06 21.10 -13.96
CA ASP A 50 -3.87 19.97 -14.88
C ASP A 50 -2.39 19.62 -15.10
N ARG A 51 -1.54 19.89 -14.10
CA ARG A 51 -0.10 19.66 -14.22
C ARG A 51 0.32 18.48 -13.35
N ILE A 52 1.18 17.62 -13.91
CA ILE A 52 1.69 16.45 -13.20
C ILE A 52 2.50 16.85 -11.95
N GLU A 53 3.17 18.01 -11.98
CA GLU A 53 3.96 18.51 -10.87
C GLU A 53 3.12 18.82 -9.62
N ASP A 54 1.83 18.99 -9.82
CA ASP A 54 0.91 19.38 -8.74
C ASP A 54 0.17 18.22 -8.12
N THR A 55 0.42 17.00 -8.58
CA THR A 55 -0.28 15.81 -8.09
C THR A 55 0.71 14.77 -7.56
N VAL A 56 0.15 13.65 -7.09
CA VAL A 56 0.94 12.49 -6.68
C VAL A 56 1.21 11.62 -7.91
N ASP A 57 2.47 11.28 -8.14
CA ASP A 57 2.83 10.35 -9.20
C ASP A 57 2.58 8.92 -8.71
N TYR A 58 1.34 8.46 -8.83
CA TYR A 58 0.97 7.14 -8.36
C TYR A 58 1.61 6.00 -9.17
N LYS A 59 2.02 6.26 -10.39
CA LYS A 59 2.77 5.26 -11.18
C LYS A 59 4.13 4.99 -10.56
N ALA A 60 4.82 6.04 -10.13
CA ALA A 60 6.11 5.90 -9.45
C ALA A 60 5.95 5.16 -8.13
N VAL A 61 4.91 5.48 -7.37
CA VAL A 61 4.60 4.79 -6.10
C VAL A 61 4.35 3.31 -6.37
N LYS A 62 3.51 3.00 -7.34
CA LYS A 62 3.20 1.60 -7.70
C LYS A 62 4.47 0.85 -8.08
N LYS A 63 5.31 1.45 -8.90
CA LYS A 63 6.54 0.83 -9.38
C LYS A 63 7.46 0.46 -8.22
N GLU A 64 7.62 1.38 -7.27
CA GLU A 64 8.47 1.13 -6.10
C GLU A 64 7.89 0.05 -5.19
N VAL A 65 6.57 0.07 -5.00
CA VAL A 65 5.89 -0.97 -4.21
C VAL A 65 6.10 -2.34 -4.87
N ILE A 66 5.89 -2.44 -6.18
CA ILE A 66 6.07 -3.69 -6.91
C ILE A 66 7.49 -4.22 -6.74
N ALA A 67 8.49 -3.37 -6.94
CA ALA A 67 9.88 -3.78 -6.83
C ALA A 67 10.20 -4.31 -5.43
N MET A 68 9.71 -3.65 -4.40
CA MET A 68 9.94 -4.08 -3.02
C MET A 68 9.23 -5.40 -2.73
N VAL A 69 7.95 -5.53 -3.12
CA VAL A 69 7.17 -6.72 -2.80
C VAL A 69 7.75 -7.96 -3.50
N GLU A 70 8.12 -7.84 -4.77
CA GLU A 70 8.67 -8.97 -5.52
C GLU A 70 9.93 -9.57 -4.88
N GLU A 71 10.75 -8.72 -4.26
CA GLU A 71 11.99 -9.15 -3.62
C GLU A 71 11.80 -9.51 -2.15
N SER A 72 10.60 -9.27 -1.59
CA SER A 72 10.40 -9.41 -0.15
C SER A 72 10.27 -10.88 0.27
N GLN A 73 10.66 -11.14 1.53
CA GLN A 73 10.56 -12.47 2.15
C GLN A 73 10.13 -12.33 3.61
N PHE A 74 9.11 -11.52 3.84
CA PHE A 74 8.64 -11.24 5.21
C PHE A 74 7.92 -12.45 5.81
N TYR A 75 7.96 -12.53 7.12
CA TYR A 75 7.22 -13.54 7.86
C TYR A 75 5.77 -13.14 8.10
N LEU A 76 5.53 -11.86 8.31
CA LEU A 76 4.21 -11.35 8.71
C LEU A 76 3.61 -10.43 7.65
N VAL A 77 2.31 -10.60 7.42
CA VAL A 77 1.54 -9.70 6.54
C VAL A 77 1.63 -8.26 7.03
N GLU A 78 1.64 -8.08 8.35
CA GLU A 78 1.74 -6.77 9.00
C GLU A 78 3.03 -6.05 8.62
N ARG A 79 4.15 -6.76 8.57
CA ARG A 79 5.43 -6.16 8.18
C ARG A 79 5.43 -5.75 6.71
N LEU A 80 4.85 -6.59 5.87
CA LEU A 80 4.71 -6.24 4.45
C LEU A 80 3.87 -4.98 4.29
N ALA A 81 2.75 -4.90 4.99
CA ALA A 81 1.88 -3.72 4.94
C ALA A 81 2.61 -2.46 5.41
N GLU A 82 3.40 -2.56 6.49
CA GLU A 82 4.16 -1.42 7.00
C GLU A 82 5.19 -0.92 5.97
N ARG A 83 5.89 -1.83 5.31
CA ARG A 83 6.85 -1.45 4.27
C ARG A 83 6.17 -0.76 3.09
N ILE A 84 5.01 -1.25 2.70
CA ILE A 84 4.22 -0.60 1.64
C ILE A 84 3.85 0.82 2.06
N ALA A 85 3.39 0.98 3.30
CA ALA A 85 3.00 2.29 3.81
C ALA A 85 4.18 3.26 3.83
N GLU A 86 5.36 2.81 4.23
CA GLU A 86 6.57 3.64 4.23
C GLU A 86 6.87 4.17 2.83
N ILE A 87 6.77 3.33 1.82
CA ILE A 87 6.99 3.75 0.43
C ILE A 87 5.94 4.77 0.01
N CYS A 88 4.69 4.52 0.35
CA CYS A 88 3.58 5.38 -0.06
C CYS A 88 3.63 6.76 0.58
N LEU A 89 4.30 6.89 1.73
CA LEU A 89 4.44 8.17 2.41
C LEU A 89 5.64 8.99 1.94
N LYS A 90 6.48 8.45 1.07
CA LYS A 90 7.64 9.20 0.57
C LYS A 90 7.29 10.45 -0.24
N PRO A 91 6.30 10.41 -1.15
CA PRO A 91 5.97 11.63 -1.89
C PRO A 91 5.51 12.74 -0.93
N PRO A 92 6.01 13.97 -1.10
CA PRO A 92 5.68 15.04 -0.16
C PRO A 92 4.19 15.40 -0.14
N GLU A 93 3.45 15.12 -1.22
CA GLU A 93 2.04 15.44 -1.33
C GLU A 93 1.15 14.48 -0.52
N VAL A 94 1.63 13.27 -0.23
CA VAL A 94 0.84 12.27 0.49
C VAL A 94 0.91 12.56 1.99
N GLU A 95 -0.25 12.76 2.61
CA GLU A 95 -0.34 13.02 4.04
C GLU A 95 -0.62 11.75 4.83
N ARG A 96 -1.40 10.85 4.27
CA ARG A 96 -1.85 9.65 4.95
C ARG A 96 -2.03 8.53 3.93
N VAL A 97 -1.84 7.30 4.37
CA VAL A 97 -2.03 6.12 3.53
C VAL A 97 -2.77 5.04 4.32
N SER A 98 -3.69 4.37 3.65
CA SER A 98 -4.29 3.13 4.15
C SER A 98 -3.81 2.00 3.25
N VAL A 99 -3.35 0.91 3.85
CA VAL A 99 -2.83 -0.25 3.12
C VAL A 99 -3.58 -1.48 3.59
N ARG A 100 -4.15 -2.21 2.65
CA ARG A 100 -4.78 -3.50 2.91
C ARG A 100 -4.00 -4.58 2.20
N VAL A 101 -3.62 -5.60 2.93
CA VAL A 101 -2.92 -6.76 2.36
C VAL A 101 -3.73 -8.00 2.68
N ALA A 102 -4.14 -8.70 1.64
CA ALA A 102 -4.91 -9.93 1.75
C ALA A 102 -4.06 -11.10 1.28
N LYS A 103 -4.21 -12.22 1.99
CA LYS A 103 -3.53 -13.47 1.68
C LYS A 103 -4.58 -14.52 1.37
N PRO A 104 -4.97 -14.65 0.07
CA PRO A 104 -6.02 -15.59 -0.31
C PRO A 104 -5.64 -17.03 0.05
N GLY A 105 -6.61 -17.77 0.57
CA GLY A 105 -6.41 -19.18 0.90
C GLY A 105 -5.56 -19.44 2.12
N ALA A 106 -5.17 -18.42 2.87
CA ALA A 106 -4.31 -18.59 4.05
C ALA A 106 -5.04 -19.26 5.21
N LEU A 107 -6.35 -19.14 5.25
CA LEU A 107 -7.16 -19.67 6.35
C LEU A 107 -8.26 -20.56 5.80
N ARG A 108 -8.33 -21.77 6.33
CA ARG A 108 -9.33 -22.74 5.90
C ARG A 108 -10.73 -22.21 6.20
N PHE A 109 -11.65 -22.42 5.26
CA PHE A 109 -13.06 -21.97 5.31
C PHE A 109 -13.26 -20.47 5.18
N ALA A 110 -12.18 -19.69 5.06
CA ALA A 110 -12.26 -18.28 4.75
C ALA A 110 -11.73 -18.03 3.34
N ARG A 111 -12.38 -17.13 2.60
CA ARG A 111 -11.92 -16.76 1.27
C ARG A 111 -10.52 -16.14 1.33
N THR A 112 -10.30 -15.30 2.30
CA THR A 112 -9.03 -14.59 2.46
C THR A 112 -8.86 -14.14 3.91
N VAL A 113 -7.61 -13.87 4.28
CA VAL A 113 -7.29 -13.16 5.51
C VAL A 113 -6.71 -11.81 5.07
N GLU A 114 -7.22 -10.73 5.62
CA GLU A 114 -6.83 -9.39 5.21
C GLU A 114 -6.56 -8.54 6.44
N ILE A 115 -5.48 -7.79 6.41
CA ILE A 115 -5.22 -6.76 7.41
C ILE A 115 -5.27 -5.39 6.77
N GLU A 116 -5.62 -4.40 7.55
CA GLU A 116 -5.61 -3.01 7.11
C GLU A 116 -4.88 -2.17 8.14
N ILE A 117 -3.95 -1.36 7.68
CA ILE A 117 -3.27 -0.39 8.52
C ILE A 117 -3.44 1.01 7.93
N GLN A 118 -3.40 2.01 8.80
CA GLN A 118 -3.40 3.40 8.38
C GLN A 118 -2.21 4.09 9.01
N ARG A 119 -1.48 4.83 8.19
CA ARG A 119 -0.29 5.56 8.66
C ARG A 119 -0.33 6.96 8.10
N GLU A 120 0.21 7.91 8.86
CA GLU A 120 0.30 9.30 8.42
C GLU A 120 1.68 9.84 8.72
N LYS A 121 2.04 10.92 8.03
CA LYS A 121 3.31 11.58 8.27
C LYS A 121 3.34 12.15 9.67
N GLU A 122 4.50 12.05 10.30
CA GLU A 122 4.70 12.63 11.61
C GLU A 122 4.69 14.15 11.50
N SER A 123 4.02 14.78 12.48
CA SER A 123 4.07 16.23 12.61
C SER A 123 5.44 16.62 13.18
N THR A 124 6.10 17.58 12.56
CA THR A 124 7.34 18.12 13.07
C THR A 124 7.12 19.48 13.66
#